data_bb1433ee61d671703e1ccd8e2df33e99
#
_entry.id   bb1433ee61d671703e1ccd8e2df33e99
#
_cell.length_a   1.000
_cell.length_b   1.000
_cell.length_c   1.000
_cell.angle_alpha   90.00
_cell.angle_beta   90.00
_cell.angle_gamma   90.00
#
_symmetry.space_group_name_H-M   'P 1'
#
loop_
_entity.id
_entity.type
_entity.pdbx_description
1 polymer ?
#
loop_
_entity_poly.entity_id
_entity_poly.type
_entity_poly.pdbx_seq_one_letter_code
_entity_poly.pdbx_strand_id
1 'polypeptide(L)'
;MKEMRPTTGKVMLALFNKLGDISGQSFLDLFSGSGQIAAEAAKRGAGTVCLVESERKRHAEIVKRVPKDVKCLCMDVRRAVSRFAKNHENFDIIFADPPYELGWGKEFPSLIEANEGILSDDGVLIFEHSDREETLFLDEQIWDREDRAYGGTILTFYKRKVVEE
;
A
#
# COMPACT_ATOMS: atom_id res chain seq x y z
N MET A 1 -23.17 1.33 -0.47
CA MET A 1 -21.85 1.64 0.11
C MET A 1 -21.27 0.38 0.70
N LYS A 2 -20.07 0.03 0.27
CA LYS A 2 -19.44 -1.19 0.77
C LYS A 2 -18.87 -0.98 2.15
N GLU A 3 -19.07 -1.96 3.01
CA GLU A 3 -18.45 -1.96 4.32
C GLU A 3 -16.94 -2.08 4.18
N MET A 4 -16.26 -1.20 4.89
CA MET A 4 -14.83 -1.29 5.03
C MET A 4 -14.52 -2.45 5.98
N ARG A 5 -13.72 -3.42 5.51
CA ARG A 5 -13.20 -4.46 6.38
C ARG A 5 -11.85 -3.98 6.92
N PRO A 6 -11.70 -3.86 8.23
CA PRO A 6 -10.38 -3.57 8.78
C PRO A 6 -9.45 -4.76 8.49
N THR A 7 -8.20 -4.47 8.20
CA THR A 7 -7.17 -5.50 8.13
C THR A 7 -7.12 -6.23 9.47
N THR A 8 -7.23 -7.55 9.46
CA THR A 8 -7.21 -8.31 10.71
C THR A 8 -5.85 -8.19 11.41
N GLY A 9 -5.85 -8.30 12.72
CA GLY A 9 -4.60 -8.26 13.49
C GLY A 9 -3.60 -9.32 13.04
N LYS A 10 -4.08 -10.49 12.64
CA LYS A 10 -3.25 -11.57 12.10
C LYS A 10 -2.55 -11.17 10.80
N VAL A 11 -3.29 -10.56 9.87
CA VAL A 11 -2.74 -10.13 8.58
C VAL A 11 -1.76 -8.97 8.77
N MET A 12 -2.10 -8.02 9.63
CA MET A 12 -1.22 -6.90 9.94
C MET A 12 0.09 -7.38 10.57
N LEU A 13 0.04 -8.31 11.52
CA LEU A 13 1.22 -8.87 12.13
C LEU A 13 2.08 -9.61 11.10
N ALA A 14 1.45 -10.40 10.23
CA ALA A 14 2.14 -11.13 9.17
C ALA A 14 2.84 -10.16 8.20
N LEU A 15 2.16 -9.08 7.82
CA LEU A 15 2.71 -8.03 6.97
C LEU A 15 4.00 -7.45 7.56
N PHE A 16 3.95 -6.97 8.79
CA PHE A 16 5.10 -6.32 9.42
C PHE A 16 6.20 -7.32 9.80
N ASN A 17 5.86 -8.55 10.12
CA ASN A 17 6.88 -9.60 10.32
C ASN A 17 7.65 -9.87 9.03
N LYS A 18 6.96 -9.89 7.90
CA LYS A 18 7.60 -10.08 6.58
C LYS A 18 8.49 -8.91 6.21
N LEU A 19 8.07 -7.68 6.52
CA LEU A 19 8.84 -6.48 6.25
C LEU A 19 10.09 -6.37 7.12
N GLY A 20 10.04 -6.88 8.35
CA GLY A 20 11.15 -6.79 9.29
C GLY A 20 11.36 -5.38 9.82
N ASP A 21 12.61 -4.97 9.95
CA ASP A 21 12.96 -3.63 10.44
C ASP A 21 12.73 -2.58 9.36
N ILE A 22 11.78 -1.68 9.60
CA ILE A 22 11.42 -0.59 8.69
C ILE A 22 11.89 0.76 9.20
N SER A 23 12.76 0.80 10.20
CA SER A 23 13.27 2.04 10.78
C SER A 23 13.87 2.94 9.71
N GLY A 24 13.42 4.20 9.67
CA GLY A 24 13.89 5.20 8.73
C GLY A 24 13.36 5.08 7.30
N GLN A 25 12.63 4.02 6.97
CA GLN A 25 12.07 3.84 5.63
C GLN A 25 10.82 4.67 5.44
N SER A 26 10.58 5.13 4.20
CA SER A 26 9.36 5.85 3.85
C SER A 26 8.24 4.87 3.52
N PHE A 27 7.05 5.13 4.05
CA PHE A 27 5.89 4.24 3.97
C PHE A 27 4.70 4.99 3.39
N LEU A 28 4.09 4.43 2.35
CA LEU A 28 2.86 4.94 1.76
C LEU A 28 1.74 3.92 1.93
N ASP A 29 0.65 4.33 2.56
CA ASP A 29 -0.56 3.54 2.75
C ASP A 29 -1.66 4.08 1.83
N LEU A 30 -1.89 3.40 0.73
CA LEU A 30 -2.96 3.71 -0.21
C LEU A 30 -4.25 3.00 0.24
N PHE A 31 -5.41 3.63 0.08
CA PHE A 31 -6.69 3.11 0.55
C PHE A 31 -6.70 2.88 2.08
N SER A 32 -6.31 3.89 2.82
CA SER A 32 -5.96 3.72 4.24
C SER A 32 -7.09 3.21 5.15
N GLY A 33 -8.34 3.49 4.82
CA GLY A 33 -9.48 3.02 5.59
C GLY A 33 -9.50 3.55 7.02
N SER A 34 -9.11 2.72 7.99
CA SER A 34 -9.05 3.13 9.40
C SER A 34 -7.75 3.81 9.80
N GLY A 35 -6.75 3.80 8.94
CA GLY A 35 -5.42 4.36 9.24
C GLY A 35 -4.54 3.45 10.08
N GLN A 36 -4.98 2.24 10.40
CA GLN A 36 -4.25 1.35 11.32
C GLN A 36 -2.89 0.89 10.78
N ILE A 37 -2.78 0.67 9.48
CA ILE A 37 -1.51 0.24 8.86
C ILE A 37 -0.48 1.38 8.94
N ALA A 38 -0.89 2.60 8.56
CA ALA A 38 -0.02 3.77 8.66
C ALA A 38 0.40 4.04 10.11
N ALA A 39 -0.54 3.93 11.06
CA ALA A 39 -0.24 4.11 12.48
C ALA A 39 0.77 3.07 12.98
N GLU A 40 0.64 1.81 12.57
CA GLU A 40 1.57 0.75 12.95
C GLU A 40 2.95 0.98 12.32
N ALA A 41 3.02 1.44 11.07
CA ALA A 41 4.28 1.78 10.42
C ALA A 41 5.01 2.89 11.20
N ALA A 42 4.29 3.92 11.61
CA ALA A 42 4.85 5.01 12.41
C ALA A 42 5.36 4.50 13.77
N LYS A 43 4.59 3.65 14.43
CA LYS A 43 4.96 3.03 15.71
C LYS A 43 6.25 2.21 15.60
N ARG A 44 6.45 1.57 14.45
CA ARG A 44 7.63 0.73 14.19
C ARG A 44 8.84 1.53 13.69
N GLY A 45 8.75 2.85 13.67
CA GLY A 45 9.89 3.71 13.39
C GLY A 45 10.10 4.09 11.93
N ALA A 46 9.09 3.92 11.08
CA ALA A 46 9.18 4.40 9.70
C ALA A 46 9.57 5.89 9.69
N GLY A 47 10.44 6.27 8.77
CA GLY A 47 10.98 7.63 8.73
C GLY A 47 9.96 8.67 8.29
N THR A 48 9.23 8.37 7.23
CA THR A 48 8.14 9.20 6.73
C THR A 48 6.94 8.29 6.48
N VAL A 49 5.77 8.67 6.97
CA VAL A 49 4.54 7.93 6.72
C VAL A 49 3.53 8.86 6.07
N CYS A 50 3.01 8.41 4.93
CA CYS A 50 1.94 9.09 4.21
C CYS A 50 0.79 8.13 3.99
N LEU A 51 -0.43 8.59 4.18
CA LEU A 51 -1.62 7.79 3.86
C LEU A 51 -2.54 8.56 2.93
N VAL A 52 -3.31 7.81 2.15
CA VAL A 52 -4.31 8.36 1.23
C VAL A 52 -5.66 7.73 1.54
N GLU A 53 -6.64 8.58 1.78
CA GLU A 53 -8.03 8.18 2.01
C GLU A 53 -8.95 9.13 1.27
N SER A 54 -9.78 8.61 0.37
CA SER A 54 -10.64 9.45 -0.47
C SER A 54 -11.90 9.94 0.23
N GLU A 55 -12.41 9.23 1.23
CA GLU A 55 -13.63 9.60 1.92
C GLU A 55 -13.37 10.60 3.03
N ARG A 56 -14.02 11.77 2.96
CA ARG A 56 -13.81 12.87 3.91
C ARG A 56 -14.03 12.50 5.37
N LYS A 57 -15.08 11.74 5.66
CA LYS A 57 -15.40 11.34 7.03
C LYS A 57 -14.32 10.43 7.60
N ARG A 58 -13.89 9.44 6.82
CA ARG A 58 -12.80 8.55 7.24
C ARG A 58 -11.50 9.31 7.44
N HIS A 59 -11.17 10.20 6.49
CA HIS A 59 -9.97 11.04 6.60
C HIS A 59 -10.00 11.87 7.89
N ALA A 60 -11.12 12.53 8.20
CA ALA A 60 -11.25 13.33 9.41
C ALA A 60 -11.05 12.50 10.69
N GLU A 61 -11.54 11.27 10.71
CA GLU A 61 -11.35 10.37 11.84
C GLU A 61 -9.93 9.83 11.95
N ILE A 62 -9.32 9.51 10.81
CA ILE A 62 -7.94 9.04 10.77
C ILE A 62 -6.98 10.08 11.34
N VAL A 63 -7.15 11.33 10.95
CA VAL A 63 -6.30 12.45 11.42
C VAL A 63 -6.28 12.55 12.93
N LYS A 64 -7.38 12.18 13.59
CA LYS A 64 -7.48 12.19 15.07
C LYS A 64 -6.76 11.01 15.73
N ARG A 65 -6.56 9.92 15.00
CA ARG A 65 -6.03 8.66 15.55
C ARG A 65 -4.55 8.44 15.30
N VAL A 66 -4.05 8.89 14.14
CA VAL A 66 -2.65 8.65 13.77
C VAL A 66 -1.74 9.68 14.44
N PRO A 67 -0.45 9.35 14.60
CA PRO A 67 0.53 10.34 15.05
C PRO A 67 0.51 11.60 14.18
N LYS A 68 0.81 12.75 14.78
CA LYS A 68 0.70 14.05 14.10
C LYS A 68 1.66 14.22 12.93
N ASP A 69 2.76 13.49 12.93
CA ASP A 69 3.75 13.53 11.84
C ASP A 69 3.38 12.67 10.64
N VAL A 70 2.31 11.87 10.74
CA VAL A 70 1.78 11.13 9.59
C VAL A 70 1.06 12.10 8.66
N LYS A 71 1.48 12.12 7.40
CA LYS A 71 0.85 12.96 6.38
C LYS A 71 -0.41 12.27 5.85
N CYS A 72 -1.55 12.91 6.03
CA CYS A 72 -2.85 12.37 5.64
C CYS A 72 -3.40 13.16 4.44
N LEU A 73 -3.54 12.49 3.29
CA LEU A 73 -4.08 13.09 2.08
C LEU A 73 -5.51 12.63 1.85
N CYS A 74 -6.44 13.57 1.74
CA CYS A 74 -7.84 13.30 1.39
C CYS A 74 -8.00 13.47 -0.11
N MET A 75 -7.83 12.41 -0.86
CA MET A 75 -7.95 12.44 -2.31
C MET A 75 -8.08 11.04 -2.88
N ASP A 76 -8.51 10.96 -4.13
CA ASP A 76 -8.57 9.70 -4.86
C ASP A 76 -7.15 9.15 -5.08
N VAL A 77 -7.01 7.82 -4.95
CA VAL A 77 -5.71 7.15 -5.08
C VAL A 77 -5.09 7.39 -6.46
N ARG A 78 -5.87 7.40 -7.52
CA ARG A 78 -5.36 7.63 -8.89
C ARG A 78 -4.69 8.99 -8.99
N ARG A 79 -5.32 10.00 -8.41
CA ARG A 79 -4.78 11.36 -8.40
C ARG A 79 -3.55 11.46 -7.52
N ALA A 80 -3.57 10.81 -6.36
CA ALA A 80 -2.43 10.81 -5.45
C ALA A 80 -1.20 10.19 -6.11
N VAL A 81 -1.35 9.01 -6.70
CA VAL A 81 -0.26 8.30 -7.38
C VAL A 81 0.31 9.13 -8.52
N SER A 82 -0.56 9.70 -9.35
CA SER A 82 -0.14 10.57 -10.46
C SER A 82 0.64 11.79 -9.95
N ARG A 83 0.19 12.40 -8.87
CA ARG A 83 0.83 13.56 -8.25
C ARG A 83 2.21 13.21 -7.69
N PHE A 84 2.33 12.08 -6.99
CA PHE A 84 3.63 11.62 -6.48
C PHE A 84 4.61 11.40 -7.64
N ALA A 85 4.17 10.74 -8.71
CA ALA A 85 5.02 10.51 -9.88
C ALA A 85 5.47 11.82 -10.53
N LYS A 86 4.56 12.77 -10.69
CA LYS A 86 4.86 14.10 -11.24
C LYS A 86 5.90 14.86 -10.41
N ASN A 87 5.81 14.75 -9.09
CA ASN A 87 6.68 15.45 -8.17
C ASN A 87 7.97 14.68 -7.86
N HIS A 88 8.20 13.55 -8.54
CA HIS A 88 9.36 12.69 -8.32
C HIS A 88 9.47 12.22 -6.86
N GLU A 89 8.33 12.04 -6.20
CA GLU A 89 8.27 11.47 -4.86
C GLU A 89 8.22 9.95 -4.95
N ASN A 90 9.04 9.27 -4.15
CA ASN A 90 9.03 7.83 -4.08
C ASN A 90 9.01 7.36 -2.63
N PHE A 91 8.65 6.08 -2.46
CA PHE A 91 8.52 5.45 -1.15
C PHE A 91 9.22 4.10 -1.15
N ASP A 92 9.80 3.75 -0.02
CA ASP A 92 10.48 2.46 0.17
C ASP A 92 9.48 1.32 0.33
N ILE A 93 8.33 1.61 0.92
CA ILE A 93 7.27 0.63 1.14
C ILE A 93 5.94 1.26 0.72
N ILE A 94 5.23 0.56 -0.18
CA ILE A 94 3.88 0.96 -0.58
C ILE A 94 2.93 -0.18 -0.27
N PHE A 95 1.90 0.11 0.51
CA PHE A 95 0.84 -0.84 0.85
C PHE A 95 -0.48 -0.37 0.26
N ALA A 96 -1.22 -1.28 -0.37
CA ALA A 96 -2.53 -1.00 -0.93
C ALA A 96 -3.53 -2.11 -0.61
N ASP A 97 -4.65 -1.72 0.00
CA ASP A 97 -5.78 -2.59 0.28
C ASP A 97 -7.06 -1.95 -0.28
N PRO A 98 -7.24 -2.02 -1.61
CA PRO A 98 -8.38 -1.36 -2.24
C PRO A 98 -9.71 -2.02 -1.87
N PRO A 99 -10.82 -1.25 -1.98
CA PRO A 99 -12.14 -1.82 -1.76
C PRO A 99 -12.42 -3.02 -2.65
N TYR A 100 -13.06 -4.02 -2.07
CA TYR A 100 -13.43 -5.26 -2.74
C TYR A 100 -14.49 -5.01 -3.82
N GLU A 101 -14.45 -5.78 -4.91
CA GLU A 101 -15.43 -5.77 -6.02
C GLU A 101 -15.57 -4.46 -6.82
N LEU A 102 -14.62 -3.55 -6.76
CA LEU A 102 -14.64 -2.31 -7.56
C LEU A 102 -13.67 -2.35 -8.73
N GLY A 103 -13.13 -3.52 -9.08
CA GLY A 103 -12.23 -3.68 -10.21
C GLY A 103 -10.78 -3.30 -9.94
N TRP A 104 -10.41 -3.03 -8.70
CA TRP A 104 -9.04 -2.64 -8.36
C TRP A 104 -8.01 -3.75 -8.58
N GLY A 105 -8.44 -5.02 -8.57
CA GLY A 105 -7.54 -6.13 -8.90
C GLY A 105 -6.90 -6.01 -10.26
N LYS A 106 -7.58 -5.35 -11.21
CA LYS A 106 -7.06 -5.07 -12.55
C LYS A 106 -6.51 -3.65 -12.66
N GLU A 107 -7.19 -2.69 -12.06
CA GLU A 107 -6.83 -1.28 -12.20
C GLU A 107 -5.56 -0.92 -11.43
N PHE A 108 -5.38 -1.47 -10.21
CA PHE A 108 -4.24 -1.10 -9.38
C PHE A 108 -2.90 -1.50 -10.00
N PRO A 109 -2.71 -2.72 -10.51
CA PRO A 109 -1.46 -3.07 -11.20
C PRO A 109 -1.18 -2.16 -12.39
N SER A 110 -2.19 -1.83 -13.18
CA SER A 110 -2.03 -0.91 -14.33
C SER A 110 -1.62 0.49 -13.87
N LEU A 111 -2.21 0.97 -12.78
CA LEU A 111 -1.87 2.27 -12.21
C LEU A 111 -0.41 2.32 -11.75
N ILE A 112 0.06 1.26 -11.12
CA ILE A 112 1.45 1.15 -10.67
C ILE A 112 2.40 1.10 -11.86
N GLU A 113 2.11 0.30 -12.88
CA GLU A 113 2.95 0.22 -14.07
C GLU A 113 3.09 1.56 -14.78
N ALA A 114 2.01 2.34 -14.80
CA ALA A 114 2.03 3.68 -15.39
C ALA A 114 2.80 4.70 -14.55
N ASN A 115 3.07 4.41 -13.28
CA ASN A 115 3.68 5.34 -12.32
C ASN A 115 4.75 4.66 -11.47
N GLU A 116 5.51 3.73 -12.04
CA GLU A 116 6.43 2.87 -11.28
C GLU A 116 7.51 3.62 -10.50
N GLY A 117 7.83 4.84 -10.88
CA GLY A 117 8.80 5.69 -10.18
C GLY A 117 8.39 6.08 -8.77
N ILE A 118 7.15 5.84 -8.34
CA ILE A 118 6.73 6.11 -6.97
C ILE A 118 7.27 5.08 -5.97
N LEU A 119 7.77 3.95 -6.45
CA LEU A 119 8.45 2.96 -5.61
C LEU A 119 9.95 3.12 -5.77
N SER A 120 10.68 3.27 -4.68
CA SER A 120 12.14 3.35 -4.72
C SER A 120 12.74 2.07 -5.30
N ASP A 121 13.98 2.13 -5.81
CA ASP A 121 14.60 1.02 -6.55
C ASP A 121 14.63 -0.29 -5.75
N ASP A 122 14.92 -0.21 -4.47
CA ASP A 122 14.94 -1.38 -3.57
C ASP A 122 13.65 -1.51 -2.77
N GLY A 123 12.60 -0.81 -3.18
CA GLY A 123 11.33 -0.78 -2.46
C GLY A 123 10.52 -2.05 -2.61
N VAL A 124 9.54 -2.20 -1.73
CA VAL A 124 8.57 -3.28 -1.77
C VAL A 124 7.16 -2.72 -1.91
N LEU A 125 6.42 -3.27 -2.85
CA LEU A 125 5.00 -2.96 -3.07
C LEU A 125 4.18 -4.13 -2.56
N ILE A 126 3.20 -3.86 -1.69
CA ILE A 126 2.36 -4.89 -1.11
C ILE A 126 0.91 -4.62 -1.49
N PHE A 127 0.28 -5.62 -2.09
CA PHE A 127 -1.10 -5.54 -2.52
C PHE A 127 -1.92 -6.59 -1.77
N GLU A 128 -2.88 -6.13 -0.96
CA GLU A 128 -3.82 -7.00 -0.28
C GLU A 128 -5.08 -7.16 -1.13
N HIS A 129 -5.48 -8.40 -1.41
CA HIS A 129 -6.66 -8.69 -2.21
C HIS A 129 -7.31 -10.00 -1.75
N SER A 130 -8.55 -10.23 -2.19
CA SER A 130 -9.25 -11.48 -1.92
C SER A 130 -8.80 -12.56 -2.89
N ASP A 131 -8.80 -13.83 -2.43
CA ASP A 131 -8.56 -14.99 -3.30
C ASP A 131 -9.65 -15.18 -4.35
N ARG A 132 -10.80 -14.52 -4.16
CA ARG A 132 -11.94 -14.55 -5.10
C ARG A 132 -11.92 -13.40 -6.10
N GLU A 133 -11.01 -12.46 -5.94
CA GLU A 133 -10.91 -11.29 -6.81
C GLU A 133 -9.99 -11.60 -7.98
N GLU A 134 -10.46 -11.31 -9.20
CA GLU A 134 -9.63 -11.41 -10.38
C GLU A 134 -8.59 -10.31 -10.37
N THR A 135 -7.31 -10.68 -10.48
CA THR A 135 -6.19 -9.78 -10.32
C THR A 135 -5.27 -9.89 -11.52
N LEU A 136 -4.85 -8.74 -12.06
CA LEU A 136 -3.74 -8.69 -12.99
C LEU A 136 -2.45 -8.63 -12.17
N PHE A 137 -1.39 -9.22 -12.72
CA PHE A 137 -0.09 -9.18 -12.08
C PHE A 137 0.85 -8.26 -12.85
N LEU A 138 1.81 -7.68 -12.14
CA LEU A 138 2.87 -6.90 -12.75
C LEU A 138 3.76 -7.81 -13.59
N ASP A 139 4.43 -7.22 -14.59
CA ASP A 139 5.28 -7.96 -15.54
C ASP A 139 6.35 -8.77 -14.80
N GLU A 140 6.29 -10.08 -14.91
CA GLU A 140 7.21 -11.00 -14.25
C GLU A 140 8.65 -10.93 -14.77
N GLN A 141 8.86 -10.27 -15.91
CA GLN A 141 10.21 -10.01 -16.40
C GLN A 141 10.90 -8.87 -15.64
N ILE A 142 10.09 -7.99 -15.04
CA ILE A 142 10.56 -6.80 -14.32
C ILE A 142 10.46 -7.00 -12.81
N TRP A 143 9.44 -7.72 -12.37
CA TRP A 143 9.09 -7.83 -10.95
C TRP A 143 9.19 -9.27 -10.45
N ASP A 144 9.80 -9.43 -9.27
CA ASP A 144 9.67 -10.63 -8.46
C ASP A 144 8.39 -10.54 -7.64
N ARG A 145 7.62 -11.63 -7.58
CA ARG A 145 6.36 -11.68 -6.86
C ARG A 145 6.34 -12.83 -5.86
N GLU A 146 5.85 -12.56 -4.66
CA GLU A 146 5.59 -13.58 -3.65
C GLU A 146 4.17 -13.38 -3.11
N ASP A 147 3.35 -14.43 -3.16
CA ASP A 147 1.99 -14.42 -2.63
C ASP A 147 1.96 -15.17 -1.31
N ARG A 148 1.26 -14.60 -0.32
CA ARG A 148 1.02 -15.24 0.97
C ARG A 148 -0.46 -15.21 1.28
N ALA A 149 -1.04 -16.40 1.53
CA ALA A 149 -2.47 -16.56 1.80
C ALA A 149 -2.73 -16.63 3.31
N TYR A 150 -3.75 -15.89 3.76
CA TYR A 150 -4.21 -15.87 5.14
C TYR A 150 -5.74 -15.98 5.11
N GLY A 151 -6.24 -17.23 5.16
CA GLY A 151 -7.66 -17.45 4.91
C GLY A 151 -8.02 -17.04 3.49
N GLY A 152 -9.07 -16.25 3.31
CA GLY A 152 -9.48 -15.73 2.00
C GLY A 152 -8.72 -14.48 1.54
N THR A 153 -7.74 -14.02 2.32
CA THR A 153 -6.95 -12.82 2.01
C THR A 153 -5.58 -13.22 1.48
N ILE A 154 -5.14 -12.54 0.43
CA ILE A 154 -3.79 -12.74 -0.13
C ILE A 154 -3.02 -11.43 -0.02
N LEU A 155 -1.78 -11.51 0.49
CA LEU A 155 -0.81 -10.44 0.41
C LEU A 155 0.16 -10.77 -0.72
N THR A 156 0.21 -9.91 -1.72
CA THR A 156 1.16 -10.04 -2.82
C THR A 156 2.28 -9.03 -2.64
N PHE A 157 3.51 -9.52 -2.57
CA PHE A 157 4.72 -8.70 -2.39
C PHE A 157 5.45 -8.64 -3.71
N TYR A 158 5.75 -7.42 -4.16
CA TYR A 158 6.50 -7.17 -5.38
C TYR A 158 7.81 -6.44 -5.07
N LYS A 159 8.89 -6.89 -5.70
CA LYS A 159 10.18 -6.18 -5.75
C LYS A 159 10.67 -6.19 -7.18
N ARG A 160 11.38 -5.14 -7.60
CA ARG A 160 12.02 -5.16 -8.90
C ARG A 160 13.12 -6.21 -8.93
N LYS A 161 13.21 -6.92 -10.04
CA LYS A 161 14.30 -7.87 -10.25
C LYS A 161 15.63 -7.13 -10.30
N VAL A 162 16.64 -7.75 -9.71
CA VAL A 162 18.01 -7.24 -9.78
C VAL A 162 18.51 -7.48 -11.20
N VAL A 163 18.97 -6.40 -11.87
CA VAL A 163 19.59 -6.51 -13.17
C VAL A 163 21.06 -6.89 -12.94
N GLU A 164 21.43 -8.10 -13.32
CA GLU A 164 22.82 -8.51 -13.35
C GLU A 164 23.47 -7.93 -14.60
N GLU A 165 24.52 -7.16 -14.41
CA GLU A 165 25.35 -6.67 -15.51
C GLU A 165 26.36 -7.73 -15.94
#